data_73a34c4d2adfa86f007101bb53c284af
#
_entry.id   73a34c4d2adfa86f007101bb53c284af
#
_cell.length_a   1.000
_cell.length_b   1.000
_cell.length_c   1.000
_cell.angle_alpha   90.00
_cell.angle_beta   90.00
_cell.angle_gamma   90.00
#
_symmetry.space_group_name_H-M   'P 1'
#
loop_
_entity.id
_entity.type
_entity.pdbx_description
1 polymer ?
#
loop_
_entity_poly.entity_id
_entity_poly.type
_entity_poly.pdbx_seq_one_letter_code
_entity_poly.pdbx_strand_id
1 'polypeptide(L)'
;RWGPKEIQQLEKDLEGEIDLLWLTGELRLERPSLEAEIEWGLQFYKTSIIEALPRVFESYDDAVKSVFGNQDIDHFDLRFHSWIGGDRDGNPNVTSEKTLFALEAAKEMVRSIYSGSLTEIASQLSISNKIMPLSESNFVTLNEIIRLRSGDPESLIRRNPNETFRQALTAMNQCLDDGRYKYVNDFIVDLKTIEAGLHSIGAVNISEK
;
A
#
# COMPACT_ATOMS: atom_id res chain seq x y z
N ARG A 1 4.16 29.73 10.25
CA ARG A 1 4.57 30.96 9.52
C ARG A 1 5.98 30.73 9.01
N TRP A 2 6.18 30.79 7.71
CA TRP A 2 7.47 30.62 7.06
C TRP A 2 8.41 31.77 7.38
N GLY A 3 9.68 31.48 7.66
CA GLY A 3 10.70 32.52 7.86
C GLY A 3 11.17 33.14 6.52
N PRO A 4 11.80 34.33 6.54
CA PRO A 4 12.22 35.02 5.31
C PRO A 4 13.17 34.18 4.42
N LYS A 5 14.04 33.35 5.03
CA LYS A 5 14.95 32.48 4.32
C LYS A 5 14.23 31.29 3.65
N GLU A 6 13.20 30.77 4.30
CA GLU A 6 12.37 29.69 3.76
C GLU A 6 11.55 30.18 2.58
N ILE A 7 11.01 31.40 2.66
CA ILE A 7 10.29 32.04 1.55
C ILE A 7 11.21 32.24 0.37
N GLN A 8 12.42 32.75 0.59
CA GLN A 8 13.40 32.97 -0.47
C GLN A 8 13.85 31.64 -1.14
N GLN A 9 13.95 30.56 -0.36
CA GLN A 9 14.25 29.24 -0.92
C GLN A 9 13.09 28.72 -1.77
N LEU A 10 11.87 28.83 -1.28
CA LEU A 10 10.66 28.43 -2.03
C LEU A 10 10.48 29.23 -3.32
N GLU A 11 10.81 30.52 -3.32
CA GLU A 11 10.78 31.35 -4.54
C GLU A 11 11.79 30.82 -5.58
N LYS A 12 13.02 30.52 -5.16
CA LYS A 12 14.03 29.95 -6.05
C LYS A 12 13.67 28.57 -6.59
N ASP A 13 13.09 27.73 -5.71
CA ASP A 13 12.65 26.39 -6.11
C ASP A 13 11.53 26.51 -7.13
N LEU A 14 10.57 27.41 -6.91
CA LEU A 14 9.47 27.69 -7.83
C LEU A 14 9.97 28.26 -9.17
N GLU A 15 10.91 29.21 -9.16
CA GLU A 15 11.53 29.71 -10.37
C GLU A 15 12.22 28.59 -11.14
N GLY A 16 12.95 27.70 -10.46
CA GLY A 16 13.61 26.54 -11.06
C GLY A 16 12.61 25.57 -11.71
N GLU A 17 11.49 25.31 -11.06
CA GLU A 17 10.42 24.45 -11.62
C GLU A 17 9.75 25.11 -12.83
N ILE A 18 9.55 26.43 -12.80
CA ILE A 18 9.01 27.19 -13.95
C ILE A 18 9.98 27.14 -15.13
N ASP A 19 11.26 27.35 -14.88
CA ASP A 19 12.28 27.28 -15.91
C ASP A 19 12.37 25.86 -16.51
N LEU A 20 12.33 24.85 -15.67
CA LEU A 20 12.29 23.46 -16.09
C LEU A 20 11.07 23.17 -16.97
N LEU A 21 9.87 23.59 -16.53
CA LEU A 21 8.63 23.44 -17.28
C LEU A 21 8.69 24.16 -18.65
N TRP A 22 9.28 25.37 -18.67
CA TRP A 22 9.43 26.15 -19.91
C TRP A 22 10.42 25.52 -20.88
N LEU A 23 11.50 24.95 -20.37
CA LEU A 23 12.57 24.32 -21.17
C LEU A 23 12.20 22.90 -21.61
N THR A 24 11.33 22.20 -20.86
CA THR A 24 10.86 20.85 -21.18
C THR A 24 9.63 20.81 -22.08
N GLY A 25 9.32 21.90 -22.79
CA GLY A 25 8.22 21.98 -23.74
C GLY A 25 8.33 20.97 -24.88
N GLU A 26 8.36 19.69 -24.54
CA GLU A 26 8.30 18.58 -25.49
C GLU A 26 6.88 18.55 -26.10
N LEU A 27 6.78 19.07 -27.31
CA LEU A 27 5.59 18.91 -28.12
C LEU A 27 5.44 17.42 -28.42
N ARG A 28 4.53 16.73 -27.72
CA ARG A 28 4.13 15.38 -28.09
C ARG A 28 3.52 15.43 -29.47
N LEU A 29 4.28 15.02 -30.47
CA LEU A 29 3.85 14.98 -31.87
C LEU A 29 2.83 13.86 -32.14
N GLU A 30 2.82 12.84 -31.28
CA GLU A 30 1.92 11.70 -31.39
C GLU A 30 0.91 11.69 -30.24
N ARG A 31 -0.35 11.40 -30.56
CA ARG A 31 -1.40 11.22 -29.57
C ARG A 31 -1.13 9.93 -28.79
N PRO A 32 -1.08 9.96 -27.44
CA PRO A 32 -0.86 8.75 -26.65
C PRO A 32 -1.96 7.71 -26.92
N SER A 33 -1.61 6.45 -26.86
CA SER A 33 -2.60 5.36 -26.87
C SER A 33 -3.42 5.37 -25.58
N LEU A 34 -4.61 4.76 -25.61
CA LEU A 34 -5.45 4.65 -24.42
C LEU A 34 -4.75 3.87 -23.29
N GLU A 35 -3.94 2.86 -23.65
CA GLU A 35 -3.14 2.10 -22.68
C GLU A 35 -2.10 2.99 -21.98
N ALA A 36 -1.40 3.82 -22.75
CA ALA A 36 -0.45 4.78 -22.19
C ALA A 36 -1.14 5.80 -21.27
N GLU A 37 -2.36 6.23 -21.60
CA GLU A 37 -3.16 7.10 -20.74
C GLU A 37 -3.56 6.40 -19.43
N ILE A 38 -3.95 5.11 -19.49
CA ILE A 38 -4.28 4.29 -18.32
C ILE A 38 -3.07 4.15 -17.41
N GLU A 39 -1.92 3.73 -17.95
CA GLU A 39 -0.69 3.54 -17.21
C GLU A 39 -0.21 4.85 -16.57
N TRP A 40 -0.26 5.94 -17.31
CA TRP A 40 0.11 7.25 -16.80
C TRP A 40 -0.82 7.75 -15.69
N GLY A 41 -2.13 7.57 -15.86
CA GLY A 41 -3.10 7.89 -14.81
C GLY A 41 -2.86 7.09 -13.52
N LEU A 42 -2.56 5.79 -13.65
CA LEU A 42 -2.23 4.92 -12.50
C LEU A 42 -0.91 5.30 -11.82
N GLN A 43 0.05 5.88 -12.56
CA GLN A 43 1.31 6.32 -12.00
C GLN A 43 1.12 7.39 -10.90
N PHE A 44 0.14 8.30 -11.03
CA PHE A 44 -0.16 9.30 -10.00
C PHE A 44 -0.61 8.65 -8.68
N TYR A 45 -1.37 7.56 -8.75
CA TYR A 45 -1.74 6.81 -7.55
C TYR A 45 -0.50 6.25 -6.84
N LYS A 46 0.41 5.65 -7.60
CA LYS A 46 1.60 5.00 -7.07
C LYS A 46 2.60 5.99 -6.46
N THR A 47 2.84 7.12 -7.13
CA THR A 47 3.93 8.06 -6.76
C THR A 47 3.50 9.18 -5.83
N SER A 48 2.21 9.42 -5.65
CA SER A 48 1.75 10.60 -4.91
C SER A 48 0.55 10.32 -4.01
N ILE A 49 -0.52 9.76 -4.56
CA ILE A 49 -1.79 9.66 -3.82
C ILE A 49 -1.64 8.66 -2.67
N ILE A 50 -1.19 7.44 -2.94
CA ILE A 50 -1.10 6.37 -1.93
C ILE A 50 -0.06 6.71 -0.86
N GLU A 51 1.04 7.33 -1.23
CA GLU A 51 2.05 7.78 -0.27
C GLU A 51 1.54 8.89 0.68
N ALA A 52 0.58 9.69 0.22
CA ALA A 52 -0.02 10.74 1.03
C ALA A 52 -1.10 10.23 2.01
N LEU A 53 -1.72 9.06 1.73
CA LEU A 53 -2.86 8.54 2.50
C LEU A 53 -2.59 8.38 4.00
N PRO A 54 -1.47 7.82 4.47
CA PRO A 54 -1.21 7.69 5.89
C PRO A 54 -1.30 9.02 6.62
N ARG A 55 -0.69 10.08 6.07
CA ARG A 55 -0.74 11.42 6.64
C ARG A 55 -2.15 12.03 6.63
N VAL A 56 -2.95 11.71 5.63
CA VAL A 56 -4.36 12.16 5.56
C VAL A 56 -5.16 11.51 6.67
N PHE A 57 -4.99 10.19 6.90
CA PHE A 57 -5.68 9.48 7.98
C PHE A 57 -5.21 9.94 9.36
N GLU A 58 -3.91 10.09 9.60
CA GLU A 58 -3.37 10.66 10.84
C GLU A 58 -3.96 12.05 11.14
N SER A 59 -3.97 12.93 10.13
CA SER A 59 -4.53 14.29 10.28
C SER A 59 -6.03 14.28 10.58
N TYR A 60 -6.75 13.33 9.99
CA TYR A 60 -8.18 13.12 10.27
C TYR A 60 -8.38 12.64 11.70
N ASP A 61 -7.64 11.63 12.15
CA ASP A 61 -7.73 11.10 13.50
C ASP A 61 -7.39 12.16 14.55
N ASP A 62 -6.37 12.97 14.33
CA ASP A 62 -6.00 14.09 15.20
C ASP A 62 -7.11 15.15 15.26
N ALA A 63 -7.71 15.48 14.13
CA ALA A 63 -8.83 16.41 14.07
C ALA A 63 -10.07 15.86 14.81
N VAL A 64 -10.40 14.59 14.60
CA VAL A 64 -11.51 13.90 15.29
C VAL A 64 -11.28 13.89 16.80
N LYS A 65 -10.09 13.47 17.25
CA LYS A 65 -9.71 13.47 18.67
C LYS A 65 -9.77 14.86 19.29
N SER A 66 -9.38 15.90 18.56
CA SER A 66 -9.40 17.29 19.06
C SER A 66 -10.81 17.84 19.25
N VAL A 67 -11.77 17.42 18.42
CA VAL A 67 -13.15 17.93 18.42
C VAL A 67 -14.07 17.08 19.30
N PHE A 68 -13.95 15.77 19.19
CA PHE A 68 -14.87 14.79 19.83
C PHE A 68 -14.25 14.03 21.01
N GLY A 69 -12.98 14.28 21.33
CA GLY A 69 -12.25 13.53 22.35
C GLY A 69 -11.92 12.09 21.88
N ASN A 70 -11.66 11.21 22.83
CA ASN A 70 -11.33 9.81 22.55
C ASN A 70 -12.57 8.95 22.27
N GLN A 71 -13.50 9.44 21.47
CA GLN A 71 -14.61 8.62 21.00
C GLN A 71 -14.12 7.73 19.86
N ASP A 72 -14.58 6.48 19.87
CA ASP A 72 -14.34 5.54 18.76
C ASP A 72 -15.24 5.94 17.59
N ILE A 73 -14.68 6.74 16.70
CA ILE A 73 -15.37 7.21 15.49
C ILE A 73 -14.75 6.45 14.31
N ASP A 74 -15.61 5.80 13.54
CA ASP A 74 -15.18 5.08 12.34
C ASP A 74 -14.42 6.00 11.38
N HIS A 75 -13.37 5.47 10.77
CA HIS A 75 -12.64 6.15 9.72
C HIS A 75 -13.56 6.46 8.54
N PHE A 76 -13.33 7.59 7.87
CA PHE A 76 -14.07 7.91 6.66
C PHE A 76 -13.75 6.93 5.52
N ASP A 77 -14.76 6.59 4.73
CA ASP A 77 -14.61 5.70 3.57
C ASP A 77 -14.07 6.53 2.38
N LEU A 78 -12.84 6.26 1.97
CA LEU A 78 -12.20 6.91 0.83
C LEU A 78 -12.07 5.91 -0.32
N ARG A 79 -12.71 6.23 -1.45
CA ARG A 79 -12.69 5.40 -2.66
C ARG A 79 -12.15 6.19 -3.83
N PHE A 80 -11.24 5.58 -4.55
CA PHE A 80 -10.68 6.13 -5.78
C PHE A 80 -11.33 5.50 -6.99
N HIS A 81 -11.62 6.34 -7.98
CA HIS A 81 -12.18 5.94 -9.26
C HIS A 81 -11.42 6.58 -10.39
N SER A 82 -11.34 5.89 -11.52
CA SER A 82 -10.81 6.45 -12.77
C SER A 82 -11.81 6.22 -13.89
N TRP A 83 -12.00 7.22 -14.74
CA TRP A 83 -12.79 7.07 -15.95
C TRP A 83 -11.95 6.58 -17.14
N ILE A 84 -10.61 6.63 -17.04
CA ILE A 84 -9.71 6.26 -18.14
C ILE A 84 -9.86 4.76 -18.43
N GLY A 85 -10.23 4.45 -19.66
CA GLY A 85 -10.52 3.09 -20.11
C GLY A 85 -11.91 2.55 -19.76
N GLY A 86 -12.72 3.30 -18.99
CA GLY A 86 -14.09 2.92 -18.58
C GLY A 86 -15.19 3.76 -19.22
N ASP A 87 -14.96 5.05 -19.38
CA ASP A 87 -15.90 5.98 -19.99
C ASP A 87 -15.89 5.88 -21.52
N ARG A 88 -17.05 5.57 -22.08
CA ARG A 88 -17.20 5.33 -23.52
C ARG A 88 -17.74 6.54 -24.28
N ASP A 89 -18.06 7.63 -23.61
CA ASP A 89 -18.74 8.83 -24.12
C ASP A 89 -18.32 9.25 -25.55
N GLY A 90 -18.78 8.48 -26.54
CA GLY A 90 -18.47 8.66 -27.97
C GLY A 90 -17.04 8.30 -28.41
N ASN A 91 -16.18 7.76 -27.52
CA ASN A 91 -14.82 7.35 -27.88
C ASN A 91 -14.80 5.89 -28.37
N PRO A 92 -14.64 5.64 -29.69
CA PRO A 92 -14.64 4.29 -30.24
C PRO A 92 -13.43 3.44 -29.80
N ASN A 93 -12.39 4.05 -29.24
CA ASN A 93 -11.20 3.36 -28.76
C ASN A 93 -11.41 2.71 -27.38
N VAL A 94 -12.46 3.10 -26.63
CA VAL A 94 -12.79 2.49 -25.35
C VAL A 94 -13.64 1.24 -25.57
N THR A 95 -12.96 0.14 -25.87
CA THR A 95 -13.58 -1.18 -26.04
C THR A 95 -13.65 -1.92 -24.72
N SER A 96 -14.41 -3.03 -24.67
CA SER A 96 -14.46 -3.91 -23.49
C SER A 96 -13.07 -4.47 -23.11
N GLU A 97 -12.22 -4.74 -24.09
CA GLU A 97 -10.84 -5.19 -23.88
C GLU A 97 -10.00 -4.13 -23.19
N LYS A 98 -10.16 -2.85 -23.59
CA LYS A 98 -9.46 -1.74 -22.94
C LYS A 98 -9.95 -1.49 -21.51
N THR A 99 -11.24 -1.69 -21.27
CA THR A 99 -11.78 -1.66 -19.90
C THR A 99 -11.21 -2.77 -19.03
N LEU A 100 -11.09 -3.99 -19.55
CA LEU A 100 -10.43 -5.10 -18.85
C LEU A 100 -8.95 -4.81 -18.60
N PHE A 101 -8.25 -4.27 -19.59
CA PHE A 101 -6.86 -3.85 -19.44
C PHE A 101 -6.71 -2.81 -18.29
N ALA A 102 -7.58 -1.80 -18.23
CA ALA A 102 -7.57 -0.79 -17.17
C ALA A 102 -7.77 -1.41 -15.78
N LEU A 103 -8.69 -2.36 -15.64
CA LEU A 103 -8.95 -3.08 -14.39
C LEU A 103 -7.76 -3.96 -13.97
N GLU A 104 -7.16 -4.69 -14.92
CA GLU A 104 -5.99 -5.53 -14.65
C GLU A 104 -4.77 -4.68 -14.28
N ALA A 105 -4.53 -3.57 -14.98
CA ALA A 105 -3.45 -2.63 -14.66
C ALA A 105 -3.62 -2.01 -13.27
N ALA A 106 -4.84 -1.59 -12.91
CA ALA A 106 -5.15 -1.07 -11.58
C ALA A 106 -4.94 -2.13 -10.48
N LYS A 107 -5.39 -3.35 -10.71
CA LYS A 107 -5.20 -4.48 -9.80
C LYS A 107 -3.71 -4.77 -9.59
N GLU A 108 -2.92 -4.80 -10.66
CA GLU A 108 -1.49 -5.08 -10.57
C GLU A 108 -0.73 -3.96 -9.86
N MET A 109 -1.12 -2.70 -10.09
CA MET A 109 -0.58 -1.56 -9.36
C MET A 109 -0.80 -1.71 -7.86
N VAL A 110 -2.03 -1.99 -7.42
CA VAL A 110 -2.36 -2.16 -5.98
C VAL A 110 -1.60 -3.35 -5.39
N ARG A 111 -1.52 -4.47 -6.12
CA ARG A 111 -0.71 -5.63 -5.68
C ARG A 111 0.75 -5.27 -5.46
N SER A 112 1.34 -4.54 -6.40
CA SER A 112 2.76 -4.15 -6.29
C SER A 112 3.02 -3.25 -5.08
N ILE A 113 2.08 -2.40 -4.71
CA ILE A 113 2.17 -1.53 -3.53
C ILE A 113 2.10 -2.37 -2.25
N TYR A 114 1.10 -3.24 -2.13
CA TYR A 114 0.98 -4.10 -0.95
C TYR A 114 2.16 -5.08 -0.81
N SER A 115 2.65 -5.64 -1.93
CA SER A 115 3.85 -6.49 -1.92
C SER A 115 5.09 -5.73 -1.43
N GLY A 116 5.28 -4.48 -1.89
CA GLY A 116 6.34 -3.60 -1.41
C GLY A 116 6.24 -3.36 0.09
N SER A 117 5.06 -2.99 0.59
CA SER A 117 4.82 -2.74 2.02
C SER A 117 5.04 -4.00 2.87
N LEU A 118 4.53 -5.16 2.44
CA LEU A 118 4.75 -6.43 3.14
C LEU A 118 6.24 -6.80 3.21
N THR A 119 6.98 -6.56 2.12
CA THR A 119 8.44 -6.80 2.08
C THR A 119 9.17 -5.91 3.05
N GLU A 120 8.83 -4.64 3.10
CA GLU A 120 9.41 -3.66 4.02
C GLU A 120 9.14 -4.04 5.48
N ILE A 121 7.86 -4.28 5.84
CA ILE A 121 7.46 -4.70 7.18
C ILE A 121 8.16 -6.01 7.57
N ALA A 122 8.18 -7.01 6.68
CA ALA A 122 8.87 -8.28 6.94
C ALA A 122 10.37 -8.10 7.18
N SER A 123 11.00 -7.13 6.51
CA SER A 123 12.42 -6.82 6.72
C SER A 123 12.70 -6.20 8.10
N GLN A 124 11.78 -5.38 8.59
CA GLN A 124 11.88 -4.69 9.88
C GLN A 124 11.48 -5.60 11.06
N LEU A 125 10.51 -6.50 10.87
CA LEU A 125 9.98 -7.39 11.90
C LEU A 125 10.85 -8.64 12.13
N SER A 126 12.00 -8.46 12.77
CA SER A 126 12.87 -9.58 13.21
C SER A 126 12.62 -9.91 14.68
N ILE A 127 11.39 -10.32 15.02
CA ILE A 127 11.00 -10.67 16.37
C ILE A 127 11.19 -12.18 16.58
N SER A 128 12.14 -12.54 17.45
CA SER A 128 12.40 -13.94 17.75
C SER A 128 11.48 -14.47 18.85
N ASN A 129 10.78 -15.58 18.59
CA ASN A 129 9.93 -16.27 19.55
C ASN A 129 10.71 -16.80 20.78
N LYS A 130 12.04 -16.87 20.70
CA LYS A 130 12.89 -17.24 21.85
C LYS A 130 13.02 -16.11 22.85
N ILE A 131 12.94 -14.85 22.38
CA ILE A 131 13.07 -13.66 23.22
C ILE A 131 11.67 -13.18 23.64
N MET A 132 10.73 -13.20 22.69
CA MET A 132 9.33 -12.82 22.89
C MET A 132 8.43 -14.01 22.53
N PRO A 133 8.17 -14.91 23.51
CA PRO A 133 7.36 -16.09 23.26
C PRO A 133 5.91 -15.70 22.96
N LEU A 134 5.37 -16.27 21.90
CA LEU A 134 3.97 -16.17 21.54
C LEU A 134 3.12 -17.08 22.43
N SER A 135 1.87 -16.68 22.69
CA SER A 135 0.87 -17.61 23.24
C SER A 135 0.65 -18.78 22.24
N GLU A 136 0.27 -19.93 22.76
CA GLU A 136 -0.01 -21.10 21.93
C GLU A 136 -1.06 -20.78 20.84
N SER A 137 -2.11 -20.06 21.20
CA SER A 137 -3.15 -19.62 20.24
C SER A 137 -2.58 -18.79 19.11
N ASN A 138 -1.80 -17.75 19.40
CA ASN A 138 -1.22 -16.88 18.36
C ASN A 138 -0.17 -17.61 17.52
N PHE A 139 0.60 -18.50 18.12
CA PHE A 139 1.53 -19.34 17.38
C PHE A 139 0.82 -20.25 16.38
N VAL A 140 -0.29 -20.86 16.76
CA VAL A 140 -1.10 -21.70 15.88
C VAL A 140 -1.68 -20.89 14.73
N THR A 141 -2.32 -19.74 15.01
CA THR A 141 -2.95 -18.91 13.97
C THR A 141 -1.94 -18.36 12.96
N LEU A 142 -0.77 -17.88 13.42
CA LEU A 142 0.30 -17.41 12.52
C LEU A 142 0.89 -18.55 11.68
N ASN A 143 1.08 -19.75 12.25
CA ASN A 143 1.51 -20.91 11.46
C ASN A 143 0.47 -21.36 10.44
N GLU A 144 -0.82 -21.16 10.71
CA GLU A 144 -1.86 -21.42 9.74
C GLU A 144 -1.76 -20.48 8.53
N ILE A 145 -1.48 -19.19 8.74
CA ILE A 145 -1.17 -18.25 7.64
C ILE A 145 0.02 -18.77 6.84
N ILE A 146 1.14 -19.13 7.49
CA ILE A 146 2.33 -19.64 6.81
C ILE A 146 1.98 -20.84 5.94
N ARG A 147 1.23 -21.80 6.47
CA ARG A 147 0.84 -23.03 5.77
C ARG A 147 -0.09 -22.76 4.59
N LEU A 148 -1.06 -21.84 4.74
CA LEU A 148 -2.06 -21.56 3.71
C LEU A 148 -1.54 -20.62 2.62
N ARG A 149 -0.64 -19.70 2.97
CA ARG A 149 -0.20 -18.63 2.06
C ARG A 149 1.15 -18.89 1.42
N SER A 150 2.04 -19.68 2.04
CA SER A 150 3.32 -20.04 1.41
C SER A 150 3.17 -21.16 0.39
N GLY A 151 3.97 -21.08 -0.68
CA GLY A 151 4.14 -22.18 -1.63
C GLY A 151 5.09 -23.28 -1.11
N ASP A 152 6.02 -22.91 -0.22
CA ASP A 152 6.97 -23.84 0.44
C ASP A 152 7.19 -23.37 1.91
N PRO A 153 6.29 -23.76 2.83
CA PRO A 153 6.39 -23.40 4.24
C PRO A 153 7.68 -23.86 4.91
N GLU A 154 8.18 -25.05 4.56
CA GLU A 154 9.38 -25.60 5.17
C GLU A 154 10.64 -24.78 4.83
N SER A 155 10.79 -24.38 3.59
CA SER A 155 11.89 -23.51 3.15
C SER A 155 11.83 -22.16 3.84
N LEU A 156 10.62 -21.60 3.96
CA LEU A 156 10.40 -20.33 4.61
C LEU A 156 10.79 -20.34 6.10
N ILE A 157 10.39 -21.40 6.83
CA ILE A 157 10.74 -21.60 8.24
C ILE A 157 12.24 -21.79 8.41
N ARG A 158 12.89 -22.55 7.55
CA ARG A 158 14.36 -22.76 7.60
C ARG A 158 15.14 -21.46 7.35
N ARG A 159 14.63 -20.57 6.50
CA ARG A 159 15.29 -19.30 6.17
C ARG A 159 15.25 -18.29 7.32
N ASN A 160 14.14 -18.25 8.06
CA ASN A 160 13.92 -17.31 9.16
C ASN A 160 13.52 -18.07 10.45
N PRO A 161 14.41 -18.88 11.06
CA PRO A 161 14.04 -19.72 12.18
C PRO A 161 13.65 -18.88 13.41
N ASN A 162 12.55 -19.27 14.05
CA ASN A 162 11.96 -18.60 15.23
C ASN A 162 11.44 -17.17 15.00
N GLU A 163 11.24 -16.73 13.76
CA GLU A 163 10.69 -15.42 13.41
C GLU A 163 9.31 -15.56 12.78
N THR A 164 8.32 -16.03 13.56
CA THR A 164 6.99 -16.39 13.02
C THR A 164 6.26 -15.24 12.34
N PHE A 165 6.39 -14.00 12.84
CA PHE A 165 5.80 -12.83 12.18
C PHE A 165 6.40 -12.59 10.80
N ARG A 166 7.72 -12.61 10.67
CA ARG A 166 8.39 -12.46 9.37
C ARG A 166 8.03 -13.59 8.42
N GLN A 167 7.95 -14.82 8.91
CA GLN A 167 7.52 -15.97 8.13
C GLN A 167 6.09 -15.78 7.60
N ALA A 168 5.15 -15.34 8.46
CA ALA A 168 3.77 -15.12 8.08
C ALA A 168 3.63 -13.99 7.04
N LEU A 169 4.28 -12.84 7.26
CA LEU A 169 4.30 -11.73 6.30
C LEU A 169 4.91 -12.13 4.96
N THR A 170 6.02 -12.90 4.98
CA THR A 170 6.64 -13.40 3.74
C THR A 170 5.73 -14.39 3.01
N ALA A 171 5.01 -15.24 3.74
CA ALA A 171 4.03 -16.15 3.15
C ALA A 171 2.86 -15.40 2.51
N MET A 172 2.36 -14.36 3.18
CA MET A 172 1.34 -13.46 2.65
C MET A 172 1.82 -12.78 1.36
N ASN A 173 3.06 -12.29 1.35
CA ASN A 173 3.64 -11.65 0.17
C ASN A 173 3.73 -12.62 -1.01
N GLN A 174 4.23 -13.84 -0.80
CA GLN A 174 4.25 -14.88 -1.84
C GLN A 174 2.84 -15.17 -2.37
N CYS A 175 1.84 -15.27 -1.48
CA CYS A 175 0.45 -15.49 -1.87
C CYS A 175 -0.11 -14.34 -2.71
N LEU A 176 0.27 -13.10 -2.38
CA LEU A 176 -0.13 -11.91 -3.09
C LEU A 176 0.51 -11.85 -4.48
N ASP A 177 1.82 -12.05 -4.58
CA ASP A 177 2.58 -12.05 -5.83
C ASP A 177 2.11 -13.15 -6.80
N ASP A 178 1.79 -14.32 -6.27
CA ASP A 178 1.23 -15.44 -7.04
C ASP A 178 -0.25 -15.24 -7.43
N GLY A 179 -0.91 -14.17 -6.96
CA GLY A 179 -2.33 -13.90 -7.20
C GLY A 179 -3.27 -14.92 -6.55
N ARG A 180 -2.84 -15.58 -5.47
CA ARG A 180 -3.62 -16.63 -4.79
C ARG A 180 -4.65 -16.10 -3.78
N TYR A 181 -4.59 -14.82 -3.39
CA TYR A 181 -5.69 -14.18 -2.68
C TYR A 181 -6.87 -13.97 -3.61
N LYS A 182 -7.97 -14.68 -3.37
CA LYS A 182 -9.20 -14.56 -4.16
C LYS A 182 -10.04 -13.36 -3.75
N TYR A 183 -10.05 -13.03 -2.46
CA TYR A 183 -10.82 -11.95 -1.88
C TYR A 183 -9.93 -11.05 -1.03
N VAL A 184 -10.19 -9.75 -1.10
CA VAL A 184 -9.50 -8.75 -0.26
C VAL A 184 -9.71 -9.03 1.22
N ASN A 185 -10.89 -9.51 1.61
CA ASN A 185 -11.18 -9.84 3.01
C ASN A 185 -10.25 -10.91 3.58
N ASP A 186 -9.80 -11.88 2.79
CA ASP A 186 -8.85 -12.90 3.28
C ASP A 186 -7.51 -12.26 3.63
N PHE A 187 -7.06 -11.30 2.82
CA PHE A 187 -5.84 -10.54 3.07
C PHE A 187 -5.95 -9.66 4.33
N ILE A 188 -7.09 -8.97 4.49
CA ILE A 188 -7.38 -8.14 5.68
C ILE A 188 -7.43 -9.00 6.95
N VAL A 189 -8.03 -10.19 6.90
CA VAL A 189 -8.09 -11.12 8.04
C VAL A 189 -6.69 -11.56 8.44
N ASP A 190 -5.83 -11.90 7.48
CA ASP A 190 -4.45 -12.27 7.76
C ASP A 190 -3.66 -11.11 8.39
N LEU A 191 -3.82 -9.87 7.90
CA LEU A 191 -3.21 -8.67 8.50
C LEU A 191 -3.67 -8.44 9.94
N LYS A 192 -4.98 -8.52 10.20
CA LYS A 192 -5.54 -8.39 11.56
C LYS A 192 -5.03 -9.47 12.50
N THR A 193 -4.75 -10.67 11.98
CA THR A 193 -4.15 -11.75 12.78
C THR A 193 -2.70 -11.43 13.17
N ILE A 194 -1.93 -10.84 12.25
CA ILE A 194 -0.57 -10.33 12.54
C ILE A 194 -0.63 -9.24 13.61
N GLU A 195 -1.50 -8.24 13.42
CA GLU A 195 -1.72 -7.14 14.36
C GLU A 195 -2.09 -7.63 15.75
N ALA A 196 -3.08 -8.51 15.88
CA ALA A 196 -3.47 -9.11 17.15
C ALA A 196 -2.32 -9.87 17.83
N GLY A 197 -1.51 -10.57 17.03
CA GLY A 197 -0.31 -11.23 17.51
C GLY A 197 0.72 -10.25 18.08
N LEU A 198 0.98 -9.13 17.41
CA LEU A 198 1.88 -8.07 17.87
C LEU A 198 1.37 -7.41 19.15
N HIS A 199 0.08 -7.10 19.23
CA HIS A 199 -0.55 -6.57 20.44
C HIS A 199 -0.37 -7.51 21.63
N SER A 200 -0.50 -8.81 21.43
CA SER A 200 -0.39 -9.81 22.51
C SER A 200 0.98 -9.88 23.17
N ILE A 201 2.03 -9.49 22.45
CA ILE A 201 3.40 -9.42 22.95
C ILE A 201 3.79 -8.00 23.41
N GLY A 202 2.84 -7.07 23.46
CA GLY A 202 3.06 -5.67 23.86
C GLY A 202 3.74 -4.80 22.82
N ALA A 203 3.78 -5.23 21.56
CA ALA A 203 4.38 -4.50 20.43
C ALA A 203 3.38 -3.56 19.74
N VAL A 204 2.56 -2.84 20.51
CA VAL A 204 1.48 -1.96 20.01
C VAL A 204 2.02 -0.89 19.07
N ASN A 205 3.10 -0.21 19.42
CA ASN A 205 3.68 0.85 18.58
C ASN A 205 4.25 0.34 17.23
N ILE A 206 4.44 -0.98 17.10
CA ILE A 206 4.89 -1.61 15.85
C ILE A 206 3.68 -1.92 14.95
N SER A 207 2.54 -2.25 15.55
CA SER A 207 1.32 -2.58 14.81
C SER A 207 0.63 -1.34 14.21
N GLU A 208 0.94 -0.14 14.73
CA GLU A 208 0.42 1.14 14.25
C GLU A 208 1.24 1.73 13.07
N LYS A 209 2.37 1.11 12.71
CA LYS A 209 3.18 1.47 11.53
C LYS A 209 2.70 0.76 10.28
#